data_60e267354a75db8f1db2c58da802b87e
#
_entry.id   60e267354a75db8f1db2c58da802b87e
#
_cell.length_a   1.000
_cell.length_b   1.000
_cell.length_c   1.000
_cell.angle_alpha   90.00
_cell.angle_beta   90.00
_cell.angle_gamma   90.00
#
_symmetry.space_group_name_H-M   'P 1'
#
loop_
_entity.id
_entity.type
_entity.pdbx_description
1 polymer ?
#
loop_
_entity_poly.entity_id
_entity_poly.type
_entity_poly.pdbx_seq_one_letter_code
_entity_poly.pdbx_strand_id
1 'polypeptide(L)'
;MNDTFMKTKPVFPLLVSMALPNVISMLVNSLYNIVDSLFVAQINEQAMTALSLVFPIQNFVNAVAIGFGVGINALVALYRGAGDHDRADAAATHGMALSVLHGILCTLAATAIMPGFLARFTADGTIVSMGVTYSTIVFLFATVNMASLAFEKLFQAVGRMKLTMIALISGCVCNILLDPILIFGLGPVPAMGIAGAALATGIGQALSTGVYLVVYASTELPVRLRRACLKLDKELDTRLYSIGIPAILNLALPSLLVTFLNSLLAAFSGSYVVVLGIYYKLQTFLYLPANGIVQGMRPLVGYNYGAREHGRVSRLYNLTLGLSAGIMAIGTLLCLTIAGPLMGLFTSNPETIAIGQTALRIIC
;
A
#
# COMPACT_ATOMS: atom_id res chain seq x y z
N MET A 1 -5.91 8.79 -26.50
CA MET A 1 -5.21 7.48 -26.44
C MET A 1 -6.22 6.36 -26.21
N ASN A 2 -6.10 5.26 -26.95
CA ASN A 2 -7.12 4.20 -26.97
C ASN A 2 -6.78 3.13 -25.91
N ASP A 3 -7.72 2.79 -25.02
CA ASP A 3 -7.60 1.73 -24.02
C ASP A 3 -8.13 0.35 -24.49
N THR A 4 -8.52 0.26 -25.77
CA THR A 4 -9.01 -0.98 -26.39
C THR A 4 -7.98 -2.12 -26.38
N PHE A 5 -6.70 -1.82 -26.18
CA PHE A 5 -5.66 -2.85 -26.04
C PHE A 5 -5.96 -3.84 -24.91
N MET A 6 -6.73 -3.42 -23.88
CA MET A 6 -7.12 -4.27 -22.76
C MET A 6 -8.02 -5.44 -23.18
N LYS A 7 -8.80 -5.28 -24.27
CA LYS A 7 -9.63 -6.35 -24.82
C LYS A 7 -9.07 -7.03 -26.07
N THR A 8 -8.07 -6.43 -26.73
CA THR A 8 -7.57 -6.95 -28.02
C THR A 8 -6.28 -7.73 -27.91
N LYS A 9 -5.35 -7.34 -27.00
CA LYS A 9 -4.05 -8.01 -26.85
C LYS A 9 -4.19 -9.43 -26.27
N PRO A 10 -3.26 -10.35 -26.57
CA PRO A 10 -3.21 -11.67 -25.95
C PRO A 10 -3.16 -11.59 -24.43
N VAL A 11 -3.90 -12.46 -23.74
CA VAL A 11 -4.15 -12.35 -22.28
C VAL A 11 -2.87 -12.43 -21.46
N PHE A 12 -2.00 -13.41 -21.73
CA PHE A 12 -0.78 -13.61 -20.93
C PHE A 12 0.21 -12.44 -21.03
N PRO A 13 0.66 -12.00 -22.22
CA PRO A 13 1.55 -10.84 -22.33
C PRO A 13 0.92 -9.56 -21.77
N LEU A 14 -0.40 -9.39 -21.92
CA LEU A 14 -1.14 -8.27 -21.37
C LEU A 14 -1.08 -8.26 -19.85
N LEU A 15 -1.41 -9.39 -19.19
CA LEU A 15 -1.35 -9.53 -17.74
C LEU A 15 0.07 -9.25 -17.22
N VAL A 16 1.10 -9.85 -17.82
CA VAL A 16 2.50 -9.61 -17.42
C VAL A 16 2.88 -8.14 -17.57
N SER A 17 2.49 -7.49 -18.65
CA SER A 17 2.79 -6.06 -18.86
C SER A 17 2.15 -5.13 -17.85
N MET A 18 1.03 -5.56 -17.26
CA MET A 18 0.33 -4.82 -16.20
C MET A 18 0.83 -5.20 -14.80
N ALA A 19 1.14 -6.46 -14.59
CA ALA A 19 1.58 -6.98 -13.29
C ALA A 19 3.02 -6.60 -12.95
N LEU A 20 3.96 -6.72 -13.91
CA LEU A 20 5.38 -6.50 -13.66
C LEU A 20 5.71 -5.11 -13.09
N PRO A 21 5.18 -3.99 -13.62
CA PRO A 21 5.39 -2.69 -13.00
C PRO A 21 4.87 -2.61 -11.57
N ASN A 22 3.74 -3.25 -11.26
CA ASN A 22 3.19 -3.29 -9.90
C ASN A 22 4.08 -4.11 -8.95
N VAL A 23 4.57 -5.26 -9.38
CA VAL A 23 5.52 -6.07 -8.59
C VAL A 23 6.77 -5.26 -8.26
N ILE A 24 7.35 -4.58 -9.26
CA ILE A 24 8.52 -3.72 -9.06
C ILE A 24 8.20 -2.58 -8.08
N SER A 25 7.06 -1.92 -8.25
CA SER A 25 6.60 -0.86 -7.36
C SER A 25 6.50 -1.33 -5.91
N MET A 26 5.91 -2.50 -5.69
CA MET A 26 5.73 -3.08 -4.35
C MET A 26 7.07 -3.47 -3.72
N LEU A 27 8.01 -4.02 -4.51
CA LEU A 27 9.36 -4.33 -4.04
C LEU A 27 10.10 -3.07 -3.64
N VAL A 28 10.08 -2.03 -4.47
CA VAL A 28 10.74 -0.73 -4.16
C VAL A 28 10.11 -0.09 -2.93
N ASN A 29 8.78 -0.12 -2.80
CA ASN A 29 8.09 0.38 -1.63
C ASN A 29 8.43 -0.39 -0.35
N SER A 30 8.61 -1.71 -0.44
CA SER A 30 9.05 -2.52 0.70
C SER A 30 10.49 -2.20 1.12
N LEU A 31 11.40 -2.06 0.15
CA LEU A 31 12.79 -1.66 0.40
C LEU A 31 12.88 -0.26 1.01
N TYR A 32 12.14 0.69 0.47
CA TYR A 32 12.07 2.04 1.03
C TYR A 32 11.63 2.03 2.49
N ASN A 33 10.58 1.28 2.86
CA ASN A 33 10.13 1.21 4.26
C ASN A 33 11.20 0.62 5.21
N ILE A 34 12.01 -0.32 4.71
CA ILE A 34 13.13 -0.88 5.49
C ILE A 34 14.21 0.18 5.69
N VAL A 35 14.59 0.90 4.63
CA VAL A 35 15.63 1.94 4.68
C VAL A 35 15.23 3.10 5.59
N ASP A 36 13.98 3.59 5.47
CA ASP A 36 13.41 4.62 6.36
C ASP A 36 13.49 4.18 7.83
N SER A 37 13.06 2.96 8.13
CA SER A 37 13.15 2.42 9.49
C SER A 37 14.58 2.29 10.01
N LEU A 38 15.54 1.98 9.14
CA LEU A 38 16.97 1.92 9.50
C LEU A 38 17.53 3.30 9.85
N PHE A 39 17.16 4.35 9.13
CA PHE A 39 17.56 5.72 9.46
C PHE A 39 16.94 6.19 10.78
N VAL A 40 15.65 5.92 11.01
CA VAL A 40 14.99 6.24 12.28
C VAL A 40 15.63 5.49 13.46
N ALA A 41 16.00 4.22 13.29
CA ALA A 41 16.69 3.44 14.32
C ALA A 41 18.06 4.01 14.69
N GLN A 42 18.72 4.72 13.79
CA GLN A 42 20.00 5.40 14.07
C GLN A 42 19.86 6.69 14.90
N ILE A 43 18.66 7.23 15.05
CA ILE A 43 18.42 8.40 15.91
C ILE A 43 18.61 7.97 17.37
N ASN A 44 17.73 7.09 17.86
CA ASN A 44 17.76 6.42 19.16
C ASN A 44 16.63 5.37 19.26
N GLU A 45 16.66 4.55 20.32
CA GLU A 45 15.63 3.54 20.57
C GLU A 45 14.24 4.14 20.82
N GLN A 46 14.18 5.33 21.44
CA GLN A 46 12.92 6.02 21.71
C GLN A 46 12.23 6.46 20.43
N ALA A 47 12.97 6.94 19.43
CA ALA A 47 12.44 7.29 18.11
C ALA A 47 11.85 6.06 17.40
N MET A 48 12.55 4.92 17.44
CA MET A 48 12.06 3.67 16.86
C MET A 48 10.80 3.15 17.57
N THR A 49 10.75 3.28 18.89
CA THR A 49 9.57 2.94 19.68
C THR A 49 8.39 3.85 19.33
N ALA A 50 8.62 5.17 19.22
CA ALA A 50 7.61 6.14 18.82
C ALA A 50 7.05 5.81 17.42
N LEU A 51 7.92 5.53 16.43
CA LEU A 51 7.51 5.11 15.09
C LEU A 51 6.64 3.85 15.13
N SER A 52 7.03 2.85 15.92
CA SER A 52 6.31 1.58 16.05
C SER A 52 4.92 1.77 16.66
N LEU A 53 4.76 2.70 17.61
CA LEU A 53 3.46 3.02 18.21
C LEU A 53 2.55 3.82 17.26
N VAL A 54 3.10 4.65 16.38
CA VAL A 54 2.32 5.40 15.37
C VAL A 54 1.89 4.50 14.20
N PHE A 55 2.67 3.49 13.86
CA PHE A 55 2.48 2.62 12.69
C PHE A 55 1.07 2.04 12.54
N PRO A 56 0.38 1.52 13.57
CA PRO A 56 -0.97 0.97 13.41
C PRO A 56 -1.99 1.97 12.86
N ILE A 57 -1.96 3.21 13.34
CA ILE A 57 -2.87 4.27 12.86
C ILE A 57 -2.50 4.69 11.44
N GLN A 58 -1.21 4.83 11.15
CA GLN A 58 -0.72 5.13 9.81
C GLN A 58 -1.10 4.03 8.81
N ASN A 59 -0.98 2.76 9.21
CA ASN A 59 -1.40 1.63 8.38
C ASN A 59 -2.91 1.62 8.14
N PHE A 60 -3.72 1.97 9.15
CA PHE A 60 -5.16 2.11 8.98
C PHE A 60 -5.52 3.22 7.97
N VAL A 61 -4.89 4.39 8.07
CA VAL A 61 -5.07 5.50 7.11
C VAL A 61 -4.69 5.06 5.69
N ASN A 62 -3.60 4.32 5.54
CA ASN A 62 -3.19 3.75 4.24
C ASN A 62 -4.19 2.70 3.74
N ALA A 63 -4.74 1.86 4.62
CA ALA A 63 -5.76 0.88 4.26
C ALA A 63 -7.03 1.56 3.73
N VAL A 64 -7.46 2.68 4.34
CA VAL A 64 -8.57 3.48 3.85
C VAL A 64 -8.28 4.02 2.44
N ALA A 65 -7.09 4.59 2.23
CA ALA A 65 -6.68 5.17 0.95
C ALA A 65 -6.62 4.12 -0.17
N ILE A 66 -5.93 3.00 0.08
CA ILE A 66 -5.77 1.92 -0.90
C ILE A 66 -7.11 1.23 -1.16
N GLY A 67 -7.86 0.92 -0.11
CA GLY A 67 -9.12 0.20 -0.22
C GLY A 67 -10.17 0.99 -0.99
N PHE A 68 -10.32 2.29 -0.68
CA PHE A 68 -11.22 3.16 -1.43
C PHE A 68 -10.76 3.33 -2.88
N GLY A 69 -9.45 3.47 -3.10
CA GLY A 69 -8.85 3.52 -4.43
C GLY A 69 -9.13 2.27 -5.29
N VAL A 70 -9.31 1.08 -4.67
CA VAL A 70 -9.75 -0.14 -5.39
C VAL A 70 -11.14 0.06 -5.98
N GLY A 71 -12.05 0.74 -5.28
CA GLY A 71 -13.37 1.12 -5.79
C GLY A 71 -13.29 2.01 -7.03
N ILE A 72 -12.42 3.03 -6.98
CA ILE A 72 -12.14 3.91 -8.14
C ILE A 72 -11.65 3.09 -9.34
N ASN A 73 -10.64 2.25 -9.12
CA ASN A 73 -10.07 1.42 -10.17
C ASN A 73 -11.11 0.52 -10.82
N ALA A 74 -11.93 -0.16 -10.02
CA ALA A 74 -12.93 -1.10 -10.49
C ALA A 74 -14.02 -0.42 -11.32
N LEU A 75 -14.60 0.68 -10.83
CA LEU A 75 -15.70 1.36 -11.52
C LEU A 75 -15.24 2.10 -12.78
N VAL A 76 -14.10 2.78 -12.71
CA VAL A 76 -13.54 3.45 -13.90
C VAL A 76 -13.25 2.42 -14.99
N ALA A 77 -12.57 1.31 -14.67
CA ALA A 77 -12.30 0.26 -15.64
C ALA A 77 -13.58 -0.37 -16.21
N LEU A 78 -14.57 -0.63 -15.35
CA LEU A 78 -15.88 -1.17 -15.74
C LEU A 78 -16.60 -0.27 -16.76
N TYR A 79 -16.76 1.01 -16.43
CA TYR A 79 -17.49 1.95 -17.28
C TYR A 79 -16.72 2.23 -18.58
N ARG A 80 -15.39 2.28 -18.53
CA ARG A 80 -14.56 2.37 -19.73
C ARG A 80 -14.75 1.17 -20.67
N GLY A 81 -14.76 -0.03 -20.10
CA GLY A 81 -15.04 -1.25 -20.85
C GLY A 81 -16.43 -1.28 -21.46
N ALA A 82 -17.44 -0.78 -20.75
CA ALA A 82 -18.82 -0.65 -21.23
C ALA A 82 -19.02 0.43 -22.31
N GLY A 83 -18.01 1.29 -22.53
CA GLY A 83 -18.11 2.43 -23.45
C GLY A 83 -18.87 3.63 -22.85
N ASP A 84 -19.19 3.59 -21.57
CA ASP A 84 -19.87 4.68 -20.84
C ASP A 84 -18.83 5.65 -20.27
N HIS A 85 -18.37 6.55 -21.15
CA HIS A 85 -17.29 7.48 -20.82
C HIS A 85 -17.71 8.53 -19.79
N ASP A 86 -18.98 8.96 -19.81
CA ASP A 86 -19.47 9.97 -18.86
C ASP A 86 -19.57 9.38 -17.45
N ARG A 87 -20.03 8.14 -17.28
CA ARG A 87 -19.99 7.45 -15.99
C ARG A 87 -18.55 7.14 -15.53
N ALA A 88 -17.64 6.86 -16.44
CA ALA A 88 -16.21 6.67 -16.09
C ALA A 88 -15.61 7.98 -15.55
N ASP A 89 -15.87 9.12 -16.20
CA ASP A 89 -15.44 10.45 -15.75
C ASP A 89 -16.08 10.83 -14.41
N ALA A 90 -17.38 10.50 -14.23
CA ALA A 90 -18.07 10.71 -12.96
C ALA A 90 -17.44 9.86 -11.83
N ALA A 91 -17.20 8.56 -12.05
CA ALA A 91 -16.58 7.67 -11.08
C ALA A 91 -15.17 8.14 -10.67
N ALA A 92 -14.37 8.62 -11.64
CA ALA A 92 -13.07 9.19 -11.37
C ALA A 92 -13.16 10.49 -10.55
N THR A 93 -14.11 11.37 -10.91
CA THR A 93 -14.28 12.68 -10.24
C THR A 93 -14.79 12.52 -8.81
N HIS A 94 -15.83 11.70 -8.60
CA HIS A 94 -16.34 11.38 -7.26
C HIS A 94 -15.30 10.67 -6.42
N GLY A 95 -14.65 9.66 -7.00
CA GLY A 95 -13.59 8.91 -6.33
C GLY A 95 -12.45 9.81 -5.86
N MET A 96 -11.99 10.75 -6.69
CA MET A 96 -10.97 11.72 -6.33
C MET A 96 -11.45 12.68 -5.22
N ALA A 97 -12.65 13.25 -5.38
CA ALA A 97 -13.21 14.19 -4.40
C ALA A 97 -13.40 13.53 -3.02
N LEU A 98 -13.95 12.30 -3.00
CA LEU A 98 -14.12 11.54 -1.77
C LEU A 98 -12.79 11.11 -1.16
N SER A 99 -11.77 10.77 -1.96
CA SER A 99 -10.43 10.48 -1.46
C SER A 99 -9.81 11.68 -0.76
N VAL A 100 -9.93 12.87 -1.34
CA VAL A 100 -9.48 14.12 -0.70
C VAL A 100 -10.26 14.38 0.60
N LEU A 101 -11.59 14.19 0.58
CA LEU A 101 -12.42 14.34 1.79
C LEU A 101 -11.99 13.36 2.90
N HIS A 102 -11.79 12.08 2.56
CA HIS A 102 -11.27 11.08 3.51
C HIS A 102 -9.90 11.49 4.04
N GLY A 103 -9.04 12.02 3.18
CA GLY A 103 -7.72 12.53 3.57
C GLY A 103 -7.83 13.63 4.63
N ILE A 104 -8.70 14.62 4.42
CA ILE A 104 -8.96 15.69 5.39
C ILE A 104 -9.51 15.12 6.70
N LEU A 105 -10.50 14.24 6.62
CA LEU A 105 -11.10 13.63 7.81
C LEU A 105 -10.08 12.77 8.59
N CYS A 106 -9.27 11.98 7.89
CA CYS A 106 -8.20 11.19 8.52
C CYS A 106 -7.11 12.08 9.14
N THR A 107 -6.72 13.18 8.47
CA THR A 107 -5.79 14.16 9.04
C THR A 107 -6.32 14.69 10.37
N LEU A 108 -7.56 15.20 10.38
CA LEU A 108 -8.17 15.77 11.59
C LEU A 108 -8.33 14.72 12.71
N ALA A 109 -8.90 13.56 12.37
CA ALA A 109 -9.14 12.50 13.34
C ALA A 109 -7.85 11.92 13.90
N ALA A 110 -6.88 11.57 13.05
CA ALA A 110 -5.63 10.98 13.50
C ALA A 110 -4.80 11.97 14.34
N THR A 111 -4.69 13.23 13.92
CA THR A 111 -3.97 14.25 14.70
C THR A 111 -4.62 14.48 16.07
N ALA A 112 -5.95 14.47 16.16
CA ALA A 112 -6.67 14.66 17.43
C ALA A 112 -6.53 13.44 18.37
N ILE A 113 -6.52 12.23 17.83
CA ILE A 113 -6.50 10.98 18.61
C ILE A 113 -5.09 10.63 19.08
N MET A 114 -4.04 10.92 18.31
CA MET A 114 -2.67 10.46 18.56
C MET A 114 -2.12 10.78 19.94
N PRO A 115 -2.23 11.99 20.50
CA PRO A 115 -1.67 12.27 21.82
C PRO A 115 -2.25 11.36 22.91
N GLY A 116 -3.59 11.22 22.93
CA GLY A 116 -4.28 10.35 23.89
C GLY A 116 -4.02 8.85 23.64
N PHE A 117 -3.85 8.46 22.38
CA PHE A 117 -3.51 7.09 22.01
C PHE A 117 -2.10 6.72 22.53
N LEU A 118 -1.08 7.53 22.23
CA LEU A 118 0.29 7.27 22.65
C LEU A 118 0.44 7.24 24.18
N ALA A 119 -0.21 8.17 24.89
CA ALA A 119 -0.17 8.22 26.35
C ALA A 119 -0.77 6.98 27.05
N ARG A 120 -1.56 6.15 26.34
CA ARG A 120 -2.06 4.87 26.87
C ARG A 120 -1.07 3.72 26.76
N PHE A 121 -0.09 3.82 25.84
CA PHE A 121 0.87 2.74 25.59
C PHE A 121 2.21 2.96 26.28
N THR A 122 2.55 4.21 26.64
CA THR A 122 3.82 4.52 27.31
C THR A 122 3.65 5.71 28.26
N ALA A 123 4.34 5.63 29.39
CA ALA A 123 4.48 6.73 30.36
C ALA A 123 5.71 7.62 30.06
N ASP A 124 6.58 7.23 29.12
CA ASP A 124 7.76 8.02 28.72
C ASP A 124 7.32 9.23 27.89
N GLY A 125 7.43 10.40 28.49
CA GLY A 125 7.07 11.68 27.87
C GLY A 125 7.87 11.99 26.59
N THR A 126 9.11 11.47 26.49
CA THR A 126 9.96 11.64 25.31
C THR A 126 9.40 10.85 24.12
N ILE A 127 9.04 9.59 24.35
CA ILE A 127 8.43 8.75 23.31
C ILE A 127 7.09 9.34 22.86
N VAL A 128 6.25 9.81 23.79
CA VAL A 128 4.98 10.47 23.47
C VAL A 128 5.22 11.72 22.62
N SER A 129 6.15 12.59 23.04
CA SER A 129 6.49 13.82 22.30
C SER A 129 7.00 13.53 20.90
N MET A 130 7.92 12.57 20.74
CA MET A 130 8.44 12.14 19.44
C MET A 130 7.33 11.55 18.56
N GLY A 131 6.48 10.71 19.12
CA GLY A 131 5.37 10.11 18.40
C GLY A 131 4.32 11.12 17.95
N VAL A 132 3.98 12.11 18.79
CA VAL A 132 3.08 13.21 18.43
C VAL A 132 3.71 14.07 17.31
N THR A 133 4.99 14.42 17.43
CA THR A 133 5.69 15.20 16.41
C THR A 133 5.70 14.47 15.06
N TYR A 134 6.10 13.21 15.04
CA TYR A 134 6.13 12.37 13.83
C TYR A 134 4.74 12.25 13.21
N SER A 135 3.75 11.83 14.00
CA SER A 135 2.39 11.57 13.52
C SER A 135 1.71 12.84 13.02
N THR A 136 1.89 13.98 13.69
CA THR A 136 1.32 15.26 13.24
C THR A 136 1.82 15.61 11.84
N ILE A 137 3.12 15.52 11.60
CA ILE A 137 3.69 15.82 10.28
C ILE A 137 3.19 14.83 9.24
N VAL A 138 3.28 13.51 9.50
CA VAL A 138 2.85 12.48 8.54
C VAL A 138 1.36 12.62 8.20
N PHE A 139 0.49 12.89 9.20
CA PHE A 139 -0.94 13.01 8.94
C PHE A 139 -1.33 14.34 8.28
N LEU A 140 -0.54 15.41 8.38
CA LEU A 140 -0.72 16.59 7.54
C LEU A 140 -0.58 16.26 6.05
N PHE A 141 0.26 15.30 5.69
CA PHE A 141 0.38 14.81 4.32
C PHE A 141 -0.63 13.72 3.95
N ALA A 142 -1.49 13.26 4.87
CA ALA A 142 -2.45 12.18 4.59
C ALA A 142 -3.40 12.53 3.43
N THR A 143 -3.84 13.79 3.33
CA THR A 143 -4.67 14.25 2.19
C THR A 143 -3.91 14.14 0.87
N VAL A 144 -2.62 14.53 0.85
CA VAL A 144 -1.75 14.42 -0.34
C VAL A 144 -1.54 12.95 -0.70
N ASN A 145 -1.28 12.11 0.29
CA ASN A 145 -1.11 10.66 0.09
C ASN A 145 -2.38 10.01 -0.47
N MET A 146 -3.56 10.34 0.07
CA MET A 146 -4.84 9.82 -0.44
C MET A 146 -5.13 10.28 -1.85
N ALA A 147 -4.84 11.53 -2.20
CA ALA A 147 -4.93 12.02 -3.57
C ALA A 147 -3.93 11.29 -4.50
N SER A 148 -2.69 11.06 -4.05
CA SER A 148 -1.68 10.29 -4.77
C SER A 148 -2.17 8.88 -5.10
N LEU A 149 -2.70 8.17 -4.10
CA LEU A 149 -3.23 6.81 -4.26
C LEU A 149 -4.48 6.79 -5.14
N ALA A 150 -5.34 7.80 -5.08
CA ALA A 150 -6.49 7.92 -5.99
C ALA A 150 -6.04 8.10 -7.44
N PHE A 151 -5.03 8.96 -7.70
CA PHE A 151 -4.41 9.08 -9.03
C PHE A 151 -3.77 7.76 -9.46
N GLU A 152 -3.01 7.10 -8.59
CA GLU A 152 -2.43 5.79 -8.88
C GLU A 152 -3.50 4.82 -9.38
N LYS A 153 -4.61 4.70 -8.66
CA LYS A 153 -5.70 3.78 -9.02
C LYS A 153 -6.44 4.22 -10.29
N LEU A 154 -6.55 5.51 -10.54
CA LEU A 154 -7.07 6.05 -11.79
C LEU A 154 -6.17 5.70 -12.99
N PHE A 155 -4.86 5.92 -12.87
CA PHE A 155 -3.90 5.55 -13.92
C PHE A 155 -3.85 4.03 -14.15
N GLN A 156 -3.95 3.23 -13.07
CA GLN A 156 -4.04 1.77 -13.17
C GLN A 156 -5.33 1.36 -13.91
N ALA A 157 -6.47 1.99 -13.63
CA ALA A 157 -7.76 1.69 -14.28
C ALA A 157 -7.71 1.86 -15.81
N VAL A 158 -6.91 2.79 -16.30
CA VAL A 158 -6.73 3.03 -17.74
C VAL A 158 -5.47 2.34 -18.31
N GLY A 159 -4.86 1.41 -17.53
CA GLY A 159 -3.75 0.57 -18.00
C GLY A 159 -2.39 1.24 -18.02
N ARG A 160 -2.19 2.34 -17.28
CA ARG A 160 -0.92 3.10 -17.26
C ARG A 160 0.00 2.67 -16.11
N MET A 161 0.20 1.35 -15.94
CA MET A 161 1.00 0.78 -14.85
C MET A 161 2.44 1.26 -14.81
N LYS A 162 3.08 1.50 -15.96
CA LYS A 162 4.45 2.04 -16.00
C LYS A 162 4.55 3.44 -15.41
N LEU A 163 3.53 4.27 -15.63
CA LEU A 163 3.49 5.61 -15.05
C LEU A 163 3.31 5.57 -13.53
N THR A 164 2.46 4.68 -13.04
CA THR A 164 2.28 4.51 -11.59
C THR A 164 3.56 4.02 -10.93
N MET A 165 4.28 3.11 -11.56
CA MET A 165 5.59 2.65 -11.11
C MET A 165 6.59 3.82 -11.03
N ILE A 166 6.71 4.63 -12.09
CA ILE A 166 7.64 5.76 -12.13
C ILE A 166 7.31 6.78 -11.03
N ALA A 167 6.04 7.16 -10.87
CA ALA A 167 5.62 8.11 -9.86
C ALA A 167 5.93 7.62 -8.44
N LEU A 168 5.62 6.34 -8.15
CA LEU A 168 5.91 5.75 -6.85
C LEU A 168 7.42 5.67 -6.59
N ILE A 169 8.20 5.18 -7.56
CA ILE A 169 9.66 5.07 -7.41
C ILE A 169 10.28 6.46 -7.21
N SER A 170 9.82 7.50 -7.92
CA SER A 170 10.30 8.86 -7.74
C SER A 170 10.10 9.35 -6.30
N GLY A 171 8.95 9.08 -5.70
CA GLY A 171 8.67 9.42 -4.31
C GLY A 171 9.53 8.63 -3.32
N CYS A 172 9.69 7.31 -3.53
CA CYS A 172 10.54 6.47 -2.68
C CYS A 172 12.02 6.90 -2.73
N VAL A 173 12.55 7.16 -3.93
CA VAL A 173 13.94 7.63 -4.10
C VAL A 173 14.12 9.00 -3.45
N CYS A 174 13.19 9.91 -3.64
CA CYS A 174 13.23 11.23 -2.99
C CYS A 174 13.28 11.10 -1.47
N ASN A 175 12.43 10.25 -0.89
CA ASN A 175 12.42 10.00 0.55
C ASN A 175 13.77 9.46 1.03
N ILE A 176 14.28 8.37 0.41
CA ILE A 176 15.58 7.76 0.78
C ILE A 176 16.73 8.77 0.74
N LEU A 177 16.71 9.71 -0.22
CA LEU A 177 17.72 10.76 -0.32
C LEU A 177 17.52 11.86 0.73
N LEU A 178 16.29 12.19 1.07
CA LEU A 178 15.97 13.23 2.05
C LEU A 178 16.12 12.76 3.49
N ASP A 179 15.91 11.48 3.79
CA ASP A 179 16.01 10.92 5.14
C ASP A 179 17.34 11.30 5.82
N PRO A 180 18.53 10.95 5.30
CA PRO A 180 19.78 11.31 5.96
C PRO A 180 20.00 12.82 6.04
N ILE A 181 19.51 13.59 5.06
CA ILE A 181 19.66 15.05 5.01
C ILE A 181 18.83 15.72 6.11
N LEU A 182 17.58 15.31 6.28
CA LEU A 182 16.65 15.93 7.22
C LEU A 182 16.78 15.35 8.64
N ILE A 183 17.08 14.05 8.76
CA ILE A 183 17.25 13.39 10.06
C ILE A 183 18.50 13.88 10.77
N PHE A 184 19.66 13.79 10.09
CA PHE A 184 20.97 14.04 10.72
C PHE A 184 21.49 15.46 10.46
N GLY A 185 20.90 16.16 9.50
CA GLY A 185 21.38 17.47 9.04
C GLY A 185 22.55 17.35 8.08
N LEU A 186 22.51 18.05 6.96
CA LEU A 186 23.60 18.12 6.01
C LEU A 186 23.74 19.54 5.45
N GLY A 187 24.92 20.13 5.57
CA GLY A 187 25.22 21.48 5.11
C GLY A 187 24.38 22.56 5.83
N PRO A 188 23.55 23.31 5.13
CA PRO A 188 22.71 24.35 5.74
C PRO A 188 21.44 23.82 6.42
N VAL A 189 21.13 22.55 6.26
CA VAL A 189 19.93 21.92 6.82
C VAL A 189 20.19 21.47 8.25
N PRO A 190 19.44 21.96 9.27
CA PRO A 190 19.63 21.49 10.65
C PRO A 190 19.13 20.06 10.82
N ALA A 191 19.70 19.32 11.77
CA ALA A 191 19.22 18.00 12.15
C ALA A 191 17.83 18.10 12.78
N MET A 192 16.85 17.43 12.18
CA MET A 192 15.44 17.45 12.61
C MET A 192 15.03 16.15 13.33
N GLY A 193 15.91 15.14 13.37
CA GLY A 193 15.59 13.85 13.98
C GLY A 193 14.32 13.21 13.39
N ILE A 194 13.42 12.72 14.26
CA ILE A 194 12.19 12.05 13.85
C ILE A 194 11.23 12.94 13.04
N ALA A 195 11.26 14.26 13.26
CA ALA A 195 10.50 15.21 12.44
C ALA A 195 11.03 15.25 11.00
N GLY A 196 12.34 15.08 10.82
CA GLY A 196 13.00 14.97 9.50
C GLY A 196 12.52 13.75 8.72
N ALA A 197 12.44 12.58 9.36
CA ALA A 197 11.90 11.35 8.76
C ALA A 197 10.44 11.55 8.30
N ALA A 198 9.58 12.12 9.17
CA ALA A 198 8.20 12.42 8.84
C ALA A 198 8.08 13.38 7.65
N LEU A 199 8.90 14.41 7.61
CA LEU A 199 8.91 15.41 6.54
C LEU A 199 9.42 14.81 5.22
N ALA A 200 10.47 13.99 5.24
CA ALA A 200 10.99 13.28 4.06
C ALA A 200 9.92 12.39 3.44
N THR A 201 9.17 11.64 4.28
CA THR A 201 8.03 10.83 3.85
C THR A 201 6.96 11.69 3.18
N GLY A 202 6.57 12.80 3.79
CA GLY A 202 5.58 13.73 3.25
C GLY A 202 6.01 14.36 1.92
N ILE A 203 7.27 14.78 1.80
CA ILE A 203 7.82 15.34 0.55
C ILE A 203 7.86 14.28 -0.55
N GLY A 204 8.25 13.03 -0.24
CA GLY A 204 8.23 11.92 -1.17
C GLY A 204 6.82 11.66 -1.73
N GLN A 205 5.79 11.67 -0.86
CA GLN A 205 4.38 11.56 -1.26
C GLN A 205 3.92 12.74 -2.11
N ALA A 206 4.34 13.96 -1.76
CA ALA A 206 4.02 15.16 -2.53
C ALA A 206 4.67 15.13 -3.92
N LEU A 207 5.91 14.64 -4.03
CA LEU A 207 6.58 14.46 -5.32
C LEU A 207 5.85 13.43 -6.20
N SER A 208 5.48 12.27 -5.63
CA SER A 208 4.67 11.28 -6.36
C SER A 208 3.38 11.89 -6.88
N THR A 209 2.68 12.65 -6.04
CA THR A 209 1.44 13.37 -6.43
C THR A 209 1.72 14.39 -7.53
N GLY A 210 2.83 15.14 -7.41
CA GLY A 210 3.28 16.10 -8.43
C GLY A 210 3.53 15.44 -9.79
N VAL A 211 4.17 14.27 -9.80
CA VAL A 211 4.38 13.48 -11.03
C VAL A 211 3.04 13.08 -11.65
N TYR A 212 2.08 12.60 -10.85
CA TYR A 212 0.74 12.28 -11.36
C TYR A 212 0.03 13.51 -11.93
N LEU A 213 0.08 14.65 -11.25
CA LEU A 213 -0.54 15.90 -11.73
C LEU A 213 0.08 16.39 -13.03
N VAL A 214 1.41 16.39 -13.15
CA VAL A 214 2.12 16.77 -14.38
C VAL A 214 1.73 15.85 -15.53
N VAL A 215 1.75 14.54 -15.31
CA VAL A 215 1.36 13.58 -16.35
C VAL A 215 -0.12 13.71 -16.71
N TYR A 216 -0.99 13.94 -15.72
CA TYR A 216 -2.42 14.15 -15.95
C TYR A 216 -2.67 15.41 -16.81
N ALA A 217 -1.94 16.49 -16.55
CA ALA A 217 -2.08 17.75 -17.28
C ALA A 217 -1.45 17.70 -18.69
N SER A 218 -0.35 16.93 -18.85
CA SER A 218 0.42 16.88 -20.10
C SER A 218 -0.02 15.78 -21.08
N THR A 219 -0.82 14.81 -20.60
CA THR A 219 -1.24 13.65 -21.40
C THR A 219 -2.75 13.60 -21.55
N GLU A 220 -3.26 13.32 -22.74
CA GLU A 220 -4.68 13.02 -22.94
C GLU A 220 -4.99 11.63 -22.37
N LEU A 221 -5.52 11.60 -21.14
CA LEU A 221 -6.05 10.38 -20.56
C LEU A 221 -7.46 10.09 -21.10
N PRO A 222 -7.83 8.81 -21.20
CA PRO A 222 -9.18 8.42 -21.64
C PRO A 222 -10.26 8.72 -20.59
N VAL A 223 -9.89 9.22 -19.41
CA VAL A 223 -10.78 9.62 -18.30
C VAL A 223 -10.38 11.02 -17.83
N ARG A 224 -11.39 11.87 -17.63
CA ARG A 224 -11.21 13.27 -17.22
C ARG A 224 -11.94 13.57 -15.92
N LEU A 225 -11.28 14.29 -15.02
CA LEU A 225 -11.92 14.87 -13.85
C LEU A 225 -12.70 16.12 -14.28
N ARG A 226 -14.02 16.08 -14.16
CA ARG A 226 -14.91 17.15 -14.61
C ARG A 226 -15.67 17.77 -13.45
N ARG A 227 -15.59 19.07 -13.28
CA ARG A 227 -16.36 19.80 -12.25
C ARG A 227 -17.88 19.56 -12.38
N ALA A 228 -18.38 19.39 -13.59
CA ALA A 228 -19.79 19.09 -13.83
C ALA A 228 -20.27 17.78 -13.19
N CYS A 229 -19.34 16.83 -12.98
CA CYS A 229 -19.60 15.54 -12.35
C CYS A 229 -19.58 15.59 -10.81
N LEU A 230 -19.31 16.72 -10.16
CA LEU A 230 -19.32 16.82 -8.69
C LEU A 230 -20.72 16.87 -8.07
N LYS A 231 -21.77 16.72 -8.87
CA LYS A 231 -23.15 16.61 -8.37
C LYS A 231 -23.32 15.28 -7.63
N LEU A 232 -23.96 15.32 -6.46
CA LEU A 232 -24.24 14.13 -5.65
C LEU A 232 -24.97 13.06 -6.48
N ASP A 233 -24.32 11.93 -6.66
CA ASP A 233 -24.87 10.72 -7.27
C ASP A 233 -24.78 9.58 -6.24
N LYS A 234 -25.90 9.39 -5.51
CA LYS A 234 -25.98 8.36 -4.46
C LYS A 234 -25.74 6.95 -4.99
N GLU A 235 -26.16 6.65 -6.21
CA GLU A 235 -25.95 5.33 -6.81
C GLU A 235 -24.46 5.07 -7.03
N LEU A 236 -23.78 6.03 -7.62
CA LEU A 236 -22.35 5.94 -7.91
C LEU A 236 -21.51 5.88 -6.61
N ASP A 237 -21.83 6.74 -5.65
CA ASP A 237 -21.13 6.76 -4.36
C ASP A 237 -21.34 5.44 -3.60
N THR A 238 -22.58 4.93 -3.57
CA THR A 238 -22.88 3.62 -2.96
C THR A 238 -22.08 2.50 -3.62
N ARG A 239 -21.93 2.53 -4.94
CA ARG A 239 -21.09 1.54 -5.67
C ARG A 239 -19.60 1.68 -5.32
N LEU A 240 -19.07 2.91 -5.20
CA LEU A 240 -17.70 3.15 -4.77
C LEU A 240 -17.44 2.56 -3.38
N TYR A 241 -18.32 2.85 -2.43
CA TYR A 241 -18.20 2.35 -1.06
C TYR A 241 -18.45 0.83 -0.95
N SER A 242 -19.36 0.27 -1.75
CA SER A 242 -19.63 -1.19 -1.74
C SER A 242 -18.41 -2.03 -2.15
N ILE A 243 -17.49 -1.46 -2.94
CA ILE A 243 -16.23 -2.07 -3.32
C ILE A 243 -15.13 -1.63 -2.35
N GLY A 244 -15.10 -0.35 -2.00
CA GLY A 244 -14.05 0.25 -1.17
C GLY A 244 -14.05 -0.27 0.27
N ILE A 245 -15.20 -0.36 0.95
CA ILE A 245 -15.28 -0.82 2.34
C ILE A 245 -14.77 -2.25 2.53
N PRO A 246 -15.23 -3.26 1.75
CA PRO A 246 -14.65 -4.60 1.83
C PRO A 246 -13.14 -4.63 1.56
N ALA A 247 -12.65 -3.79 0.65
CA ALA A 247 -11.22 -3.71 0.37
C ALA A 247 -10.44 -3.07 1.54
N ILE A 248 -10.99 -2.05 2.20
CA ILE A 248 -10.42 -1.46 3.44
C ILE A 248 -10.33 -2.52 4.53
N LEU A 249 -11.44 -3.24 4.78
CA LEU A 249 -11.48 -4.30 5.78
C LEU A 249 -10.46 -5.40 5.49
N ASN A 250 -10.35 -5.82 4.24
CA ASN A 250 -9.37 -6.82 3.82
C ASN A 250 -7.92 -6.41 4.13
N LEU A 251 -7.60 -5.11 4.03
CA LEU A 251 -6.27 -4.57 4.32
C LEU A 251 -6.05 -4.30 5.82
N ALA A 252 -7.10 -3.96 6.56
CA ALA A 252 -7.00 -3.61 7.98
C ALA A 252 -7.08 -4.84 8.91
N LEU A 253 -7.92 -5.83 8.60
CA LEU A 253 -8.15 -7.01 9.44
C LEU A 253 -6.88 -7.84 9.72
N PRO A 254 -5.94 -8.08 8.78
CA PRO A 254 -4.71 -8.80 9.08
C PRO A 254 -3.90 -8.17 10.21
N SER A 255 -3.88 -6.85 10.35
CA SER A 255 -3.16 -6.18 11.44
C SER A 255 -3.78 -6.50 12.81
N LEU A 256 -5.11 -6.59 12.89
CA LEU A 256 -5.80 -7.01 14.12
C LEU A 256 -5.51 -8.48 14.44
N LEU A 257 -5.50 -9.35 13.43
CA LEU A 257 -5.15 -10.76 13.60
C LEU A 257 -3.72 -10.93 14.13
N VAL A 258 -2.76 -10.21 13.56
CA VAL A 258 -1.36 -10.25 14.04
C VAL A 258 -1.26 -9.79 15.48
N THR A 259 -1.95 -8.71 15.87
CA THR A 259 -1.96 -8.21 17.24
C THR A 259 -2.56 -9.24 18.21
N PHE A 260 -3.66 -9.87 17.83
CA PHE A 260 -4.29 -10.92 18.63
C PHE A 260 -3.36 -12.13 18.79
N LEU A 261 -2.76 -12.62 17.71
CA LEU A 261 -1.83 -13.76 17.74
C LEU A 261 -0.57 -13.44 18.57
N ASN A 262 -0.02 -12.24 18.45
CA ASN A 262 1.11 -11.81 19.27
C ASN A 262 0.76 -11.84 20.77
N SER A 263 -0.43 -11.33 21.13
CA SER A 263 -0.90 -11.36 22.53
C SER A 263 -1.10 -12.79 23.06
N LEU A 264 -1.64 -13.67 22.21
CA LEU A 264 -1.83 -15.08 22.55
C LEU A 264 -0.48 -15.78 22.74
N LEU A 265 0.46 -15.62 21.80
CA LEU A 265 1.77 -16.28 21.82
C LEU A 265 2.68 -15.76 22.94
N ALA A 266 2.57 -14.47 23.28
CA ALA A 266 3.32 -13.88 24.40
C ALA A 266 2.99 -14.55 25.75
N ALA A 267 1.78 -15.12 25.91
CA ALA A 267 1.40 -15.87 27.10
C ALA A 267 2.16 -17.19 27.26
N PHE A 268 2.75 -17.73 26.17
CA PHE A 268 3.54 -18.97 26.20
C PHE A 268 5.04 -18.68 26.31
N SER A 269 5.61 -17.89 25.41
CA SER A 269 7.03 -17.50 25.41
C SER A 269 7.29 -16.37 24.42
N GLY A 270 8.29 -15.50 24.73
CA GLY A 270 8.79 -14.49 23.81
C GLY A 270 9.32 -15.07 22.49
N SER A 271 9.90 -16.28 22.52
CA SER A 271 10.39 -16.95 21.33
C SER A 271 9.30 -17.22 20.29
N TYR A 272 8.07 -17.51 20.69
CA TYR A 272 6.93 -17.71 19.78
C TYR A 272 6.53 -16.41 19.07
N VAL A 273 6.61 -15.27 19.78
CA VAL A 273 6.33 -13.95 19.18
C VAL A 273 7.39 -13.61 18.14
N VAL A 274 8.66 -13.90 18.42
CA VAL A 274 9.76 -13.72 17.45
C VAL A 274 9.55 -14.58 16.21
N VAL A 275 9.19 -15.85 16.40
CA VAL A 275 8.89 -16.78 15.29
C VAL A 275 7.74 -16.29 14.42
N LEU A 276 6.65 -15.81 15.02
CA LEU A 276 5.54 -15.23 14.29
C LEU A 276 5.96 -13.98 13.50
N GLY A 277 6.79 -13.12 14.09
CA GLY A 277 7.34 -11.94 13.43
C GLY A 277 8.19 -12.30 12.20
N ILE A 278 9.04 -13.33 12.31
CA ILE A 278 9.87 -13.83 11.20
C ILE A 278 8.95 -14.44 10.11
N TYR A 279 7.95 -15.22 10.50
CA TYR A 279 6.96 -15.77 9.56
C TYR A 279 6.31 -14.67 8.72
N TYR A 280 5.79 -13.60 9.35
CA TYR A 280 5.17 -12.51 8.60
C TYR A 280 6.13 -11.77 7.68
N LYS A 281 7.40 -11.62 8.05
CA LYS A 281 8.42 -11.05 7.16
C LYS A 281 8.64 -11.93 5.93
N LEU A 282 8.81 -13.24 6.11
CA LEU A 282 8.94 -14.20 5.01
C LEU A 282 7.69 -14.21 4.12
N GLN A 283 6.53 -14.26 4.74
CA GLN A 283 5.24 -14.24 4.04
C GLN A 283 5.10 -12.98 3.17
N THR A 284 5.49 -11.81 3.69
CA THR A 284 5.42 -10.56 2.92
C THR A 284 6.21 -10.67 1.62
N PHE A 285 7.43 -11.18 1.64
CA PHE A 285 8.25 -11.36 0.42
C PHE A 285 7.61 -12.31 -0.59
N LEU A 286 6.98 -13.39 -0.12
CA LEU A 286 6.28 -14.35 -0.96
C LEU A 286 4.99 -13.78 -1.54
N TYR A 287 4.27 -12.96 -0.78
CA TYR A 287 3.01 -12.36 -1.23
C TYR A 287 3.20 -11.19 -2.20
N LEU A 288 4.33 -10.48 -2.16
CA LEU A 288 4.54 -9.29 -3.01
C LEU A 288 4.32 -9.58 -4.51
N PRO A 289 4.93 -10.62 -5.12
CA PRO A 289 4.70 -10.93 -6.52
C PRO A 289 3.26 -11.33 -6.83
N ALA A 290 2.65 -12.17 -5.98
CA ALA A 290 1.27 -12.59 -6.14
C ALA A 290 0.30 -11.40 -6.07
N ASN A 291 0.47 -10.52 -5.08
CA ASN A 291 -0.32 -9.28 -4.96
C ASN A 291 -0.12 -8.34 -6.16
N GLY A 292 1.09 -8.22 -6.68
CA GLY A 292 1.38 -7.42 -7.87
C GLY A 292 0.64 -7.95 -9.11
N ILE A 293 0.56 -9.28 -9.28
CA ILE A 293 -0.20 -9.92 -10.35
C ILE A 293 -1.69 -9.64 -10.19
N VAL A 294 -2.24 -9.79 -8.98
CA VAL A 294 -3.66 -9.50 -8.68
C VAL A 294 -3.98 -8.04 -8.95
N GLN A 295 -3.13 -7.10 -8.55
CA GLN A 295 -3.33 -5.68 -8.82
C GLN A 295 -3.29 -5.38 -10.32
N GLY A 296 -2.40 -6.03 -11.09
CA GLY A 296 -2.35 -5.92 -12.55
C GLY A 296 -3.58 -6.49 -13.24
N MET A 297 -4.18 -7.53 -12.67
CA MET A 297 -5.40 -8.15 -13.21
C MET A 297 -6.65 -7.26 -13.01
N ARG A 298 -6.77 -6.56 -11.89
CA ARG A 298 -8.01 -5.84 -11.51
C ARG A 298 -8.57 -4.95 -12.62
N PRO A 299 -7.84 -4.00 -13.21
CA PRO A 299 -8.37 -3.16 -14.27
C PRO A 299 -8.69 -3.95 -15.54
N LEU A 300 -7.95 -5.02 -15.84
CA LEU A 300 -8.21 -5.87 -16.99
C LEU A 300 -9.55 -6.61 -16.85
N VAL A 301 -9.81 -7.15 -15.65
CA VAL A 301 -11.08 -7.81 -15.35
C VAL A 301 -12.22 -6.80 -15.39
N GLY A 302 -12.10 -5.65 -14.74
CA GLY A 302 -13.13 -4.60 -14.74
C GLY A 302 -13.48 -4.16 -16.16
N TYR A 303 -12.46 -3.86 -16.98
CA TYR A 303 -12.63 -3.44 -18.36
C TYR A 303 -13.30 -4.51 -19.24
N ASN A 304 -12.80 -5.75 -19.20
CA ASN A 304 -13.37 -6.83 -20.03
C ASN A 304 -14.78 -7.23 -19.57
N TYR A 305 -15.07 -7.15 -18.27
CA TYR A 305 -16.41 -7.38 -17.75
C TYR A 305 -17.38 -6.31 -18.25
N GLY A 306 -17.00 -5.04 -18.21
CA GLY A 306 -17.77 -3.93 -18.78
C GLY A 306 -17.99 -4.09 -20.29
N ALA A 307 -16.98 -4.56 -21.01
CA ALA A 307 -17.05 -4.86 -22.45
C ALA A 307 -17.84 -6.13 -22.79
N ARG A 308 -18.39 -6.85 -21.82
CA ARG A 308 -19.09 -8.14 -21.95
C ARG A 308 -18.23 -9.28 -22.50
N GLU A 309 -16.90 -9.17 -22.40
CA GLU A 309 -15.93 -10.18 -22.84
C GLU A 309 -15.70 -11.25 -21.76
N HIS A 310 -16.78 -11.96 -21.37
CA HIS A 310 -16.75 -12.91 -20.24
C HIS A 310 -15.72 -14.04 -20.40
N GLY A 311 -15.48 -14.49 -21.65
CA GLY A 311 -14.45 -15.49 -21.92
C GLY A 311 -13.04 -15.00 -21.59
N ARG A 312 -12.76 -13.70 -21.80
CA ARG A 312 -11.48 -13.08 -21.42
C ARG A 312 -11.36 -12.90 -19.92
N VAL A 313 -12.47 -12.51 -19.27
CA VAL A 313 -12.51 -12.40 -17.79
C VAL A 313 -12.14 -13.73 -17.15
N SER A 314 -12.77 -14.85 -17.59
CA SER A 314 -12.45 -16.19 -17.07
C SER A 314 -10.98 -16.59 -17.33
N ARG A 315 -10.44 -16.27 -18.51
CA ARG A 315 -9.02 -16.56 -18.83
C ARG A 315 -8.07 -15.74 -17.97
N LEU A 316 -8.34 -14.43 -17.77
CA LEU A 316 -7.55 -13.56 -16.89
C LEU A 316 -7.58 -14.09 -15.45
N TYR A 317 -8.75 -14.44 -14.95
CA TYR A 317 -8.91 -14.98 -13.59
C TYR A 317 -8.14 -16.29 -13.40
N ASN A 318 -8.35 -17.28 -14.28
CA ASN A 318 -7.70 -18.56 -14.19
C ASN A 318 -6.17 -18.46 -14.32
N LEU A 319 -5.69 -17.59 -15.21
CA LEU A 319 -4.27 -17.34 -15.36
C LEU A 319 -3.66 -16.69 -14.12
N THR A 320 -4.33 -15.68 -13.56
CA THR A 320 -3.89 -15.04 -12.31
C THR A 320 -3.89 -16.02 -11.15
N LEU A 321 -4.95 -16.82 -11.04
CA LEU A 321 -5.04 -17.87 -10.03
C LEU A 321 -3.89 -18.87 -10.15
N GLY A 322 -3.63 -19.38 -11.37
CA GLY A 322 -2.55 -20.33 -11.64
C GLY A 322 -1.17 -19.74 -11.34
N LEU A 323 -0.89 -18.51 -11.74
CA LEU A 323 0.38 -17.84 -11.46
C LEU A 323 0.56 -17.59 -9.95
N SER A 324 -0.48 -17.08 -9.27
CA SER A 324 -0.43 -16.83 -7.83
C SER A 324 -0.29 -18.15 -7.05
N ALA A 325 -1.04 -19.19 -7.42
CA ALA A 325 -0.92 -20.51 -6.81
C ALA A 325 0.48 -21.11 -7.03
N GLY A 326 1.06 -20.95 -8.22
CA GLY A 326 2.44 -21.39 -8.51
C GLY A 326 3.47 -20.67 -7.62
N ILE A 327 3.36 -19.37 -7.45
CA ILE A 327 4.23 -18.58 -6.55
C ILE A 327 4.08 -19.05 -5.10
N MET A 328 2.84 -19.24 -4.65
CA MET A 328 2.58 -19.71 -3.29
C MET A 328 3.07 -21.14 -3.07
N ALA A 329 2.91 -22.02 -4.06
CA ALA A 329 3.44 -23.40 -4.00
C ALA A 329 4.97 -23.44 -3.90
N ILE A 330 5.66 -22.57 -4.64
CA ILE A 330 7.12 -22.41 -4.51
C ILE A 330 7.48 -21.93 -3.09
N GLY A 331 6.77 -20.93 -2.57
CA GLY A 331 6.96 -20.42 -1.21
C GLY A 331 6.75 -21.50 -0.15
N THR A 332 5.66 -22.26 -0.26
CA THR A 332 5.39 -23.43 0.62
C THR A 332 6.50 -24.47 0.54
N LEU A 333 6.95 -24.81 -0.67
CA LEU A 333 8.04 -25.78 -0.86
C LEU A 333 9.34 -25.30 -0.20
N LEU A 334 9.68 -24.02 -0.34
CA LEU A 334 10.84 -23.41 0.34
C LEU A 334 10.70 -23.50 1.87
N CYS A 335 9.54 -23.11 2.42
CA CYS A 335 9.30 -23.20 3.85
C CYS A 335 9.35 -24.65 4.38
N LEU A 336 8.91 -25.62 3.61
CA LEU A 336 8.96 -27.03 4.01
C LEU A 336 10.38 -27.62 3.94
N THR A 337 11.17 -27.26 2.92
CA THR A 337 12.48 -27.87 2.64
C THR A 337 13.64 -27.19 3.36
N ILE A 338 13.64 -25.86 3.41
CA ILE A 338 14.75 -25.07 3.95
C ILE A 338 14.32 -24.16 5.13
N ALA A 339 13.34 -24.61 5.93
CA ALA A 339 12.83 -23.84 7.08
C ALA A 339 13.94 -23.38 8.04
N GLY A 340 14.92 -24.23 8.34
CA GLY A 340 16.04 -23.91 9.25
C GLY A 340 16.91 -22.78 8.73
N PRO A 341 17.50 -22.88 7.54
CA PRO A 341 18.24 -21.81 6.92
C PRO A 341 17.46 -20.50 6.81
N LEU A 342 16.15 -20.56 6.48
CA LEU A 342 15.30 -19.36 6.43
C LEU A 342 15.16 -18.69 7.79
N MET A 343 14.95 -19.45 8.86
CA MET A 343 14.92 -18.91 10.22
C MET A 343 16.28 -18.33 10.63
N GLY A 344 17.38 -19.02 10.25
CA GLY A 344 18.76 -18.59 10.54
C GLY A 344 19.17 -17.25 9.92
N LEU A 345 18.45 -16.77 8.88
CA LEU A 345 18.65 -15.43 8.33
C LEU A 345 18.22 -14.29 9.30
N PHE A 346 17.34 -14.60 10.25
CA PHE A 346 16.73 -13.61 11.13
C PHE A 346 17.14 -13.75 12.60
N THR A 347 17.59 -14.91 13.02
CA THR A 347 17.99 -15.18 14.42
C THR A 347 19.12 -16.20 14.49
N SER A 348 20.02 -16.00 15.45
CA SER A 348 21.09 -16.94 15.78
C SER A 348 20.74 -17.86 16.97
N ASN A 349 19.57 -17.68 17.60
CA ASN A 349 19.14 -18.48 18.75
C ASN A 349 18.67 -19.86 18.29
N PRO A 350 19.37 -20.97 18.70
CA PRO A 350 19.02 -22.33 18.27
C PRO A 350 17.61 -22.77 18.66
N GLU A 351 17.13 -22.37 19.83
CA GLU A 351 15.79 -22.68 20.32
C GLU A 351 14.72 -22.01 19.44
N THR A 352 14.88 -20.72 19.14
CA THR A 352 13.99 -19.97 18.27
C THR A 352 13.98 -20.55 16.85
N ILE A 353 15.14 -21.01 16.35
CA ILE A 353 15.22 -21.68 15.03
C ILE A 353 14.44 -23.01 15.04
N ALA A 354 14.59 -23.82 16.09
CA ALA A 354 13.89 -25.11 16.19
C ALA A 354 12.36 -24.94 16.25
N ILE A 355 11.89 -23.99 17.07
CA ILE A 355 10.46 -23.63 17.14
C ILE A 355 9.99 -23.11 15.78
N GLY A 356 10.76 -22.22 15.15
CA GLY A 356 10.45 -21.63 13.86
C GLY A 356 10.39 -22.63 12.72
N GLN A 357 11.26 -23.63 12.69
CA GLN A 357 11.20 -24.73 11.72
C GLN A 357 9.88 -25.49 11.79
N THR A 358 9.45 -25.82 13.01
CA THR A 358 8.18 -26.51 13.23
C THR A 358 7.00 -25.62 12.85
N ALA A 359 7.03 -24.35 13.27
CA ALA A 359 5.98 -23.39 12.95
C ALA A 359 5.83 -23.15 11.43
N LEU A 360 6.94 -22.95 10.70
CA LEU A 360 6.92 -22.78 9.25
C LEU A 360 6.33 -23.99 8.51
N ARG A 361 6.64 -25.20 8.96
CA ARG A 361 6.10 -26.43 8.37
C ARG A 361 4.60 -26.65 8.61
N ILE A 362 4.06 -26.04 9.68
CA ILE A 362 2.63 -26.15 10.02
C ILE A 362 1.82 -25.08 9.31
N ILE A 363 2.36 -23.85 9.21
CA ILE A 363 1.62 -22.66 8.74
C ILE A 363 1.66 -22.52 7.21
N CYS A 364 2.68 -23.05 6.54
CA CYS A 364 2.88 -22.93 5.07
C CYS A 364 2.21 -24.06 4.25
#